data_8f81fff0df6cae76f3ede1ffa6106710
#
_entry.id   8f81fff0df6cae76f3ede1ffa6106710
#
_cell.length_a   1.000
_cell.length_b   1.000
_cell.length_c   1.000
_cell.angle_alpha   90.00
_cell.angle_beta   90.00
_cell.angle_gamma   90.00
#
_symmetry.space_group_name_H-M   'P 1'
#
loop_
_entity.id
_entity.type
_entity.pdbx_description
1 polymer ?
#
loop_
_entity_poly.entity_id
_entity_poly.type
_entity_poly.pdbx_seq_one_letter_code
_entity_poly.pdbx_strand_id
1 'polypeptide(L)'
;MKYILSLIILTVCGLFSKAEATLIQQADSAYTADNFKEAADTYLHVIATEGNSATLQYNLGNCYYRLGEMGKAILAYERALRFDPTFHDARTNLEFINSRIADRPGERGTFLGNALDSVANTARSNSWAWIAFGCFVLTLIGVLAYLFSDIIAVRKIGFFGSLLTFFGCLCFIFLAFRSAAIATADNIAIITSPSTILSTSPRVPKDRTQEAMLLHEGTRVEILDSVKSTTDSINSLWYDVQVDNTHRAWINAAAVENI
;
A
#
# COMPACT_ATOMS: atom_id res chain seq x y z
N MET A 1 -20.09 40.08 -10.81
CA MET A 1 -19.81 38.78 -11.46
C MET A 1 -18.84 37.90 -10.68
N LYS A 2 -17.68 38.40 -10.21
CA LYS A 2 -16.68 37.57 -9.45
C LYS A 2 -17.26 36.93 -8.18
N TYR A 3 -18.08 37.62 -7.40
CA TYR A 3 -18.69 37.11 -6.16
C TYR A 3 -19.79 36.08 -6.40
N ILE A 4 -20.52 36.17 -7.53
CA ILE A 4 -21.56 35.21 -7.91
C ILE A 4 -20.91 33.88 -8.31
N LEU A 5 -19.80 33.93 -9.07
CA LEU A 5 -19.04 32.75 -9.46
C LEU A 5 -18.43 32.04 -8.24
N SER A 6 -17.88 32.80 -7.28
CA SER A 6 -17.35 32.27 -6.02
C SER A 6 -18.46 31.61 -5.17
N LEU A 7 -19.66 32.21 -5.12
CA LEU A 7 -20.79 31.66 -4.39
C LEU A 7 -21.31 30.36 -5.04
N ILE A 8 -21.36 30.31 -6.38
CA ILE A 8 -21.75 29.10 -7.11
C ILE A 8 -20.75 27.98 -6.89
N ILE A 9 -19.45 28.25 -6.93
CA ILE A 9 -18.42 27.25 -6.65
C ILE A 9 -18.54 26.72 -5.21
N LEU A 10 -18.78 27.61 -4.24
CA LEU A 10 -18.93 27.21 -2.83
C LEU A 10 -20.18 26.35 -2.60
N THR A 11 -21.30 26.67 -3.27
CA THR A 11 -22.54 25.89 -3.17
C THR A 11 -22.42 24.53 -3.88
N VAL A 12 -21.76 24.47 -5.03
CA VAL A 12 -21.54 23.21 -5.76
C VAL A 12 -20.60 22.30 -4.95
N CYS A 13 -19.51 22.81 -4.40
CA CYS A 13 -18.63 22.05 -3.50
C CYS A 13 -19.38 21.55 -2.25
N GLY A 14 -20.26 22.35 -1.67
CA GLY A 14 -21.06 21.95 -0.50
C GLY A 14 -22.11 20.88 -0.80
N LEU A 15 -22.63 20.83 -2.03
CA LEU A 15 -23.57 19.78 -2.45
C LEU A 15 -22.86 18.43 -2.70
N PHE A 16 -21.68 18.45 -3.29
CA PHE A 16 -20.87 17.24 -3.47
C PHE A 16 -20.44 16.63 -2.13
N SER A 17 -19.98 17.45 -1.19
CA SER A 17 -19.59 16.99 0.15
C SER A 17 -20.75 16.38 0.95
N LYS A 18 -22.00 16.86 0.73
CA LYS A 18 -23.19 16.30 1.37
C LYS A 18 -23.61 14.95 0.77
N ALA A 19 -23.43 14.75 -0.54
CA ALA A 19 -23.75 13.48 -1.20
C ALA A 19 -22.78 12.37 -0.74
N GLU A 20 -21.51 12.66 -0.64
CA GLU A 20 -20.46 11.77 -0.11
C GLU A 20 -20.78 11.27 1.30
N ALA A 21 -21.05 12.19 2.22
CA ALA A 21 -21.40 11.85 3.59
C ALA A 21 -22.62 10.92 3.69
N THR A 22 -23.58 11.05 2.76
CA THR A 22 -24.78 10.18 2.75
C THR A 22 -24.50 8.78 2.24
N LEU A 23 -23.63 8.59 1.23
CA LEU A 23 -23.28 7.27 0.70
C LEU A 23 -22.42 6.48 1.68
N ILE A 24 -21.42 7.12 2.32
CA ILE A 24 -20.61 6.49 3.37
C ILE A 24 -21.51 6.07 4.55
N GLN A 25 -22.42 6.95 5.01
CA GLN A 25 -23.35 6.62 6.09
C GLN A 25 -24.30 5.47 5.70
N GLN A 26 -24.71 5.38 4.44
CA GLN A 26 -25.49 4.25 3.94
C GLN A 26 -24.68 2.95 4.01
N ALA A 27 -23.42 2.96 3.57
CA ALA A 27 -22.54 1.79 3.66
C ALA A 27 -22.32 1.36 5.11
N ASP A 28 -22.04 2.32 6.02
CA ASP A 28 -21.88 2.06 7.45
C ASP A 28 -23.14 1.47 8.08
N SER A 29 -24.32 1.97 7.68
CA SER A 29 -25.63 1.46 8.13
C SER A 29 -25.88 0.05 7.63
N ALA A 30 -25.56 -0.25 6.37
CA ALA A 30 -25.67 -1.58 5.81
C ALA A 30 -24.72 -2.56 6.53
N TYR A 31 -23.47 -2.13 6.84
CA TYR A 31 -22.52 -2.93 7.59
C TYR A 31 -23.04 -3.25 9.01
N THR A 32 -23.60 -2.27 9.70
CA THR A 32 -24.16 -2.47 11.06
C THR A 32 -25.41 -3.32 11.06
N ALA A 33 -26.14 -3.39 9.93
CA ALA A 33 -27.29 -4.26 9.72
C ALA A 33 -26.90 -5.68 9.23
N ASP A 34 -25.60 -6.03 9.26
CA ASP A 34 -25.02 -7.28 8.75
C ASP A 34 -25.22 -7.50 7.23
N ASN A 35 -25.61 -6.47 6.48
CA ASN A 35 -25.73 -6.49 5.02
C ASN A 35 -24.37 -6.21 4.35
N PHE A 36 -23.38 -7.08 4.62
CA PHE A 36 -21.98 -6.86 4.24
C PHE A 36 -21.77 -6.72 2.73
N LYS A 37 -22.56 -7.41 1.92
CA LYS A 37 -22.49 -7.32 0.46
C LYS A 37 -22.93 -5.93 -0.02
N GLU A 38 -24.08 -5.45 0.45
CA GLU A 38 -24.58 -4.11 0.14
C GLU A 38 -23.60 -3.02 0.61
N ALA A 39 -23.03 -3.17 1.81
CA ALA A 39 -22.01 -2.28 2.33
C ALA A 39 -20.78 -2.26 1.41
N ALA A 40 -20.26 -3.43 1.00
CA ALA A 40 -19.11 -3.53 0.10
C ALA A 40 -19.39 -2.88 -1.26
N ASP A 41 -20.55 -3.15 -1.88
CA ASP A 41 -20.94 -2.58 -3.16
C ASP A 41 -21.05 -1.03 -3.06
N THR A 42 -21.58 -0.52 -1.95
CA THR A 42 -21.68 0.92 -1.69
C THR A 42 -20.30 1.56 -1.49
N TYR A 43 -19.39 0.94 -0.70
CA TYR A 43 -18.03 1.45 -0.56
C TYR A 43 -17.27 1.44 -1.89
N LEU A 44 -17.44 0.39 -2.72
CA LEU A 44 -16.85 0.34 -4.07
C LEU A 44 -17.39 1.48 -4.95
N HIS A 45 -18.69 1.78 -4.85
CA HIS A 45 -19.27 2.90 -5.57
C HIS A 45 -18.67 4.24 -5.13
N VAL A 46 -18.51 4.47 -3.83
CA VAL A 46 -17.86 5.68 -3.29
C VAL A 46 -16.41 5.77 -3.81
N ILE A 47 -15.64 4.68 -3.73
CA ILE A 47 -14.27 4.63 -4.24
C ILE A 47 -14.19 4.99 -5.73
N ALA A 48 -15.13 4.52 -6.53
CA ALA A 48 -15.14 4.75 -7.97
C ALA A 48 -15.56 6.19 -8.35
N THR A 49 -16.43 6.84 -7.57
CA THR A 49 -17.00 8.14 -7.89
C THR A 49 -16.30 9.31 -7.20
N GLU A 50 -15.80 9.11 -6.00
CA GLU A 50 -15.33 10.18 -5.11
C GLU A 50 -13.85 10.04 -4.78
N GLY A 51 -13.25 8.89 -5.07
CA GLY A 51 -11.84 8.61 -4.84
C GLY A 51 -11.60 7.62 -3.71
N ASN A 52 -10.34 7.25 -3.56
CA ASN A 52 -9.92 6.18 -2.66
C ASN A 52 -9.25 6.75 -1.40
N SER A 53 -9.40 6.04 -0.27
CA SER A 53 -8.76 6.41 1.00
C SER A 53 -8.44 5.18 1.85
N ALA A 54 -7.55 5.36 2.84
CA ALA A 54 -7.21 4.31 3.80
C ALA A 54 -8.46 3.79 4.54
N THR A 55 -9.34 4.69 4.98
CA THR A 55 -10.56 4.34 5.72
C THR A 55 -11.56 3.57 4.85
N LEU A 56 -11.77 3.99 3.61
CA LEU A 56 -12.67 3.29 2.68
C LEU A 56 -12.17 1.88 2.37
N GLN A 57 -10.88 1.72 2.12
CA GLN A 57 -10.27 0.41 1.91
C GLN A 57 -10.34 -0.47 3.15
N TYR A 58 -10.11 0.09 4.34
CA TYR A 58 -10.25 -0.64 5.59
C TYR A 58 -11.68 -1.14 5.81
N ASN A 59 -12.70 -0.29 5.63
CA ASN A 59 -14.10 -0.67 5.78
C ASN A 59 -14.52 -1.72 4.73
N LEU A 60 -14.06 -1.58 3.50
CA LEU A 60 -14.26 -2.58 2.43
C LEU A 60 -13.61 -3.92 2.81
N GLY A 61 -12.39 -3.89 3.38
CA GLY A 61 -11.70 -5.07 3.89
C GLY A 61 -12.50 -5.78 5.00
N ASN A 62 -13.10 -5.02 5.91
CA ASN A 62 -13.98 -5.55 6.94
C ASN A 62 -15.23 -6.24 6.33
N CYS A 63 -15.83 -5.66 5.30
CA CYS A 63 -16.95 -6.27 4.59
C CYS A 63 -16.55 -7.62 3.96
N TYR A 64 -15.44 -7.66 3.23
CA TYR A 64 -14.95 -8.88 2.60
C TYR A 64 -14.58 -9.96 3.62
N TYR A 65 -13.97 -9.57 4.73
CA TYR A 65 -13.69 -10.50 5.83
C TYR A 65 -14.98 -11.13 6.38
N ARG A 66 -16.04 -10.34 6.61
CA ARG A 66 -17.34 -10.84 7.07
C ARG A 66 -18.07 -11.71 6.03
N LEU A 67 -17.81 -11.50 4.74
CA LEU A 67 -18.30 -12.32 3.63
C LEU A 67 -17.48 -13.63 3.46
N GLY A 68 -16.34 -13.78 4.13
CA GLY A 68 -15.45 -14.92 3.96
C GLY A 68 -14.53 -14.84 2.73
N GLU A 69 -14.49 -13.70 2.03
CA GLU A 69 -13.65 -13.45 0.85
C GLU A 69 -12.25 -12.98 1.29
N MET A 70 -11.44 -13.92 1.83
CA MET A 70 -10.19 -13.60 2.51
C MET A 70 -9.16 -12.92 1.61
N GLY A 71 -9.03 -13.34 0.36
CA GLY A 71 -8.12 -12.73 -0.61
C GLY A 71 -8.43 -11.26 -0.88
N LYS A 72 -9.71 -10.92 -1.04
CA LYS A 72 -10.15 -9.54 -1.23
C LYS A 72 -10.00 -8.69 0.05
N ALA A 73 -10.23 -9.30 1.22
CA ALA A 73 -10.02 -8.63 2.50
C ALA A 73 -8.54 -8.24 2.69
N ILE A 74 -7.62 -9.16 2.40
CA ILE A 74 -6.17 -8.91 2.42
C ILE A 74 -5.81 -7.77 1.45
N LEU A 75 -6.29 -7.85 0.22
CA LEU A 75 -6.06 -6.80 -0.79
C LEU A 75 -6.51 -5.43 -0.32
N ALA A 76 -7.71 -5.35 0.26
CA ALA A 76 -8.26 -4.09 0.75
C ALA A 76 -7.45 -3.53 1.94
N TYR A 77 -7.03 -4.37 2.89
CA TYR A 77 -6.18 -3.93 4.00
C TYR A 77 -4.77 -3.52 3.53
N GLU A 78 -4.18 -4.22 2.58
CA GLU A 78 -2.90 -3.82 1.97
C GLU A 78 -3.03 -2.45 1.27
N ARG A 79 -4.11 -2.22 0.52
CA ARG A 79 -4.42 -0.91 -0.08
C ARG A 79 -4.61 0.17 0.99
N ALA A 80 -5.29 -0.13 2.10
CA ALA A 80 -5.43 0.80 3.21
C ALA A 80 -4.07 1.22 3.78
N LEU A 81 -3.16 0.26 3.99
CA LEU A 81 -1.81 0.50 4.48
C LEU A 81 -0.91 1.21 3.46
N ARG A 82 -1.18 1.06 2.18
CA ARG A 82 -0.51 1.81 1.12
C ARG A 82 -0.86 3.31 1.17
N PHE A 83 -2.13 3.65 1.45
CA PHE A 83 -2.56 5.03 1.69
C PHE A 83 -2.06 5.58 3.02
N ASP A 84 -2.09 4.75 4.06
CA ASP A 84 -1.64 5.12 5.40
C ASP A 84 -0.88 3.98 6.08
N PRO A 85 0.46 3.98 6.00
CA PRO A 85 1.28 2.96 6.68
C PRO A 85 1.14 2.95 8.21
N THR A 86 0.57 4.01 8.79
CA THR A 86 0.37 4.13 10.24
C THR A 86 -1.00 3.62 10.71
N PHE A 87 -1.85 3.11 9.79
CA PHE A 87 -3.19 2.65 10.12
C PHE A 87 -3.14 1.32 10.88
N HIS A 88 -3.13 1.42 12.19
CA HIS A 88 -2.91 0.28 13.10
C HIS A 88 -3.97 -0.82 12.96
N ASP A 89 -5.26 -0.44 12.86
CA ASP A 89 -6.35 -1.40 12.79
C ASP A 89 -6.30 -2.25 11.51
N ALA A 90 -5.96 -1.62 10.36
CA ALA A 90 -5.77 -2.33 9.11
C ALA A 90 -4.60 -3.33 9.20
N ARG A 91 -3.50 -2.94 9.85
CA ARG A 91 -2.34 -3.81 10.07
C ARG A 91 -2.71 -4.99 10.97
N THR A 92 -3.39 -4.76 12.07
CA THR A 92 -3.81 -5.80 13.01
C THR A 92 -4.74 -6.81 12.33
N ASN A 93 -5.73 -6.33 11.56
CA ASN A 93 -6.64 -7.20 10.83
C ASN A 93 -5.92 -8.00 9.74
N LEU A 94 -4.98 -7.37 9.02
CA LEU A 94 -4.16 -8.04 8.01
C LEU A 94 -3.30 -9.15 8.63
N GLU A 95 -2.60 -8.87 9.74
CA GLU A 95 -1.80 -9.86 10.47
C GLU A 95 -2.66 -11.04 10.95
N PHE A 96 -3.86 -10.74 11.46
CA PHE A 96 -4.79 -11.77 11.89
C PHE A 96 -5.22 -12.69 10.76
N ILE A 97 -5.57 -12.15 9.58
CA ILE A 97 -5.95 -12.96 8.42
C ILE A 97 -4.74 -13.73 7.87
N ASN A 98 -3.58 -13.07 7.73
CA ASN A 98 -2.36 -13.70 7.25
C ASN A 98 -1.91 -14.90 8.10
N SER A 99 -2.26 -14.91 9.40
CA SER A 99 -1.99 -16.07 10.26
C SER A 99 -2.85 -17.30 9.91
N ARG A 100 -3.90 -17.15 9.11
CA ARG A 100 -4.92 -18.16 8.79
C ARG A 100 -4.96 -18.59 7.33
N ILE A 101 -4.27 -17.87 6.43
CA ILE A 101 -4.18 -18.26 5.03
C ILE A 101 -3.43 -19.59 4.88
N ALA A 102 -3.77 -20.35 3.84
CA ALA A 102 -3.24 -21.69 3.62
C ALA A 102 -1.76 -21.67 3.22
N ASP A 103 -1.36 -20.68 2.42
CA ASP A 103 -0.02 -20.60 1.88
C ASP A 103 0.91 -19.83 2.82
N ARG A 104 2.12 -20.36 2.96
CA ARG A 104 3.22 -19.69 3.64
C ARG A 104 4.39 -19.58 2.68
N PRO A 105 4.38 -18.61 1.76
CA PRO A 105 5.50 -18.43 0.84
C PRO A 105 6.78 -18.16 1.65
N GLY A 106 7.91 -18.56 1.08
CA GLY A 106 9.21 -18.32 1.66
C GLY A 106 9.52 -16.81 1.80
N GLU A 107 10.68 -16.52 2.36
CA GLU A 107 11.13 -15.12 2.50
C GLU A 107 11.32 -14.47 1.12
N ARG A 108 10.97 -13.19 1.03
CA ARG A 108 11.23 -12.31 -0.12
C ARG A 108 12.24 -11.24 0.24
N GLY A 109 13.10 -10.91 -0.72
CA GLY A 109 14.11 -9.88 -0.53
C GLY A 109 15.23 -10.31 0.40
N THR A 110 15.99 -9.36 0.90
CA THR A 110 17.09 -9.57 1.83
C THR A 110 16.69 -9.14 3.23
N PHE A 111 17.29 -9.75 4.25
CA PHE A 111 17.05 -9.36 5.66
C PHE A 111 17.19 -7.84 5.88
N LEU A 112 18.28 -7.26 5.35
CA LEU A 112 18.52 -5.82 5.50
C LEU A 112 17.49 -4.97 4.75
N GLY A 113 17.09 -5.39 3.54
CA GLY A 113 16.03 -4.73 2.77
C GLY A 113 14.70 -4.73 3.51
N ASN A 114 14.29 -5.90 4.03
CA ASN A 114 13.05 -6.05 4.78
C ASN A 114 13.07 -5.23 6.10
N ALA A 115 14.21 -5.17 6.78
CA ALA A 115 14.38 -4.34 7.98
C ALA A 115 14.24 -2.83 7.65
N LEU A 116 14.85 -2.37 6.56
CA LEU A 116 14.72 -0.98 6.09
C LEU A 116 13.29 -0.65 5.66
N ASP A 117 12.60 -1.57 4.99
CA ASP A 117 11.20 -1.41 4.60
C ASP A 117 10.29 -1.35 5.83
N SER A 118 10.55 -2.18 6.82
CA SER A 118 9.83 -2.14 8.09
C SER A 118 9.98 -0.77 8.77
N VAL A 119 11.20 -0.23 8.85
CA VAL A 119 11.45 1.12 9.40
C VAL A 119 10.78 2.19 8.54
N ALA A 120 10.93 2.15 7.21
CA ALA A 120 10.31 3.13 6.32
C ALA A 120 8.78 3.17 6.43
N ASN A 121 8.15 2.01 6.71
CA ASN A 121 6.70 1.86 6.88
C ASN A 121 6.18 2.23 8.28
N THR A 122 7.05 2.67 9.21
CA THR A 122 6.57 3.16 10.53
C THR A 122 5.93 4.55 10.46
N ALA A 123 6.19 5.31 9.39
CA ALA A 123 5.62 6.63 9.18
C ALA A 123 5.39 6.90 7.69
N ARG A 124 4.51 7.86 7.41
CA ARG A 124 4.27 8.34 6.04
C ARG A 124 5.51 9.05 5.49
N SER A 125 5.73 8.96 4.19
CA SER A 125 6.82 9.62 3.47
C SER A 125 6.94 11.12 3.81
N ASN A 126 5.80 11.85 3.88
CA ASN A 126 5.79 13.26 4.28
C ASN A 126 6.29 13.48 5.70
N SER A 127 6.03 12.56 6.64
CA SER A 127 6.52 12.68 8.02
C SER A 127 8.04 12.58 8.06
N TRP A 128 8.62 11.64 7.33
CA TRP A 128 10.07 11.51 7.17
C TRP A 128 10.69 12.76 6.55
N ALA A 129 10.04 13.35 5.53
CA ALA A 129 10.49 14.58 4.89
C ALA A 129 10.48 15.77 5.86
N TRP A 130 9.46 15.91 6.72
CA TRP A 130 9.44 16.96 7.74
C TRP A 130 10.51 16.79 8.81
N ILE A 131 10.79 15.55 9.25
CA ILE A 131 11.89 15.26 10.18
C ILE A 131 13.24 15.61 9.53
N ALA A 132 13.45 15.22 8.27
CA ALA A 132 14.65 15.58 7.51
C ALA A 132 14.83 17.10 7.40
N PHE A 133 13.74 17.85 7.12
CA PHE A 133 13.77 19.31 7.09
C PHE A 133 14.14 19.91 8.47
N GLY A 134 13.59 19.38 9.56
CA GLY A 134 13.98 19.77 10.92
C GLY A 134 15.47 19.55 11.18
N CYS A 135 16.00 18.39 10.81
CA CYS A 135 17.43 18.09 10.91
C CYS A 135 18.28 19.04 10.06
N PHE A 136 17.84 19.40 8.88
CA PHE A 136 18.51 20.38 8.02
C PHE A 136 18.59 21.77 8.68
N VAL A 137 17.48 22.25 9.25
CA VAL A 137 17.46 23.53 9.98
C VAL A 137 18.41 23.50 11.19
N LEU A 138 18.41 22.40 11.96
CA LEU A 138 19.32 22.23 13.08
C LEU A 138 20.81 22.19 12.62
N THR A 139 21.09 21.60 11.48
CA THR A 139 22.43 21.62 10.87
C THR A 139 22.87 23.04 10.58
N LEU A 140 22.01 23.86 9.95
CA LEU A 140 22.32 25.27 9.68
C LEU A 140 22.57 26.06 10.97
N ILE A 141 21.74 25.87 12.00
CA ILE A 141 21.92 26.53 13.31
C ILE A 141 23.27 26.11 13.94
N GLY A 142 23.60 24.83 13.89
CA GLY A 142 24.88 24.32 14.41
C GLY A 142 26.09 24.92 13.67
N VAL A 143 26.04 25.00 12.34
CA VAL A 143 27.07 25.64 11.52
C VAL A 143 27.21 27.12 11.86
N LEU A 144 26.10 27.87 11.99
CA LEU A 144 26.13 29.28 12.39
C LEU A 144 26.70 29.44 13.79
N ALA A 145 26.32 28.60 14.75
CA ALA A 145 26.88 28.61 16.09
C ALA A 145 28.39 28.32 16.09
N TYR A 146 28.87 27.41 15.24
CA TYR A 146 30.30 27.14 15.06
C TYR A 146 31.05 28.34 14.49
N LEU A 147 30.49 29.04 13.49
CA LEU A 147 31.17 30.13 12.80
C LEU A 147 31.16 31.45 13.59
N PHE A 148 30.07 31.77 14.28
CA PHE A 148 29.84 33.09 14.86
C PHE A 148 29.98 33.15 16.38
N SER A 149 30.09 32.04 17.09
CA SER A 149 30.22 32.07 18.55
C SER A 149 31.67 32.22 18.97
N ASP A 150 31.97 33.05 19.96
CA ASP A 150 33.27 33.21 20.61
C ASP A 150 33.49 32.17 21.74
N ILE A 151 32.43 31.50 22.18
CA ILE A 151 32.47 30.55 23.28
C ILE A 151 32.88 29.18 22.74
N ILE A 152 34.04 28.67 23.21
CA ILE A 152 34.63 27.40 22.76
C ILE A 152 33.63 26.23 22.91
N ALA A 153 32.89 26.17 24.01
CA ALA A 153 31.91 25.11 24.24
C ALA A 153 30.80 25.12 23.18
N VAL A 154 30.27 26.31 22.82
CA VAL A 154 29.22 26.47 21.79
C VAL A 154 29.77 26.08 20.43
N ARG A 155 30.99 26.45 20.07
CA ARG A 155 31.66 26.02 18.83
C ARG A 155 31.77 24.53 18.72
N LYS A 156 32.20 23.83 19.78
CA LYS A 156 32.31 22.38 19.79
C LYS A 156 30.93 21.71 19.62
N ILE A 157 29.92 22.15 20.37
CA ILE A 157 28.53 21.66 20.25
C ILE A 157 28.00 21.92 18.84
N GLY A 158 28.24 23.12 18.31
CA GLY A 158 27.82 23.50 16.96
C GLY A 158 28.42 22.58 15.88
N PHE A 159 29.73 22.31 15.98
CA PHE A 159 30.41 21.43 15.01
C PHE A 159 29.89 19.98 15.07
N PHE A 160 29.96 19.34 16.23
CA PHE A 160 29.56 17.95 16.37
C PHE A 160 28.01 17.77 16.20
N GLY A 161 27.23 18.73 16.70
CA GLY A 161 25.80 18.76 16.54
C GLY A 161 25.38 18.89 15.07
N SER A 162 26.01 19.81 14.31
CA SER A 162 25.72 19.95 12.88
C SER A 162 26.13 18.72 12.08
N LEU A 163 27.23 18.08 12.42
CA LEU A 163 27.65 16.83 11.76
C LEU A 163 26.64 15.70 12.00
N LEU A 164 26.19 15.52 13.25
CA LEU A 164 25.20 14.52 13.61
C LEU A 164 23.85 14.76 12.90
N THR A 165 23.37 16.01 12.95
CA THR A 165 22.09 16.36 12.31
C THR A 165 22.16 16.31 10.79
N PHE A 166 23.31 16.57 10.18
CA PHE A 166 23.54 16.41 8.75
C PHE A 166 23.40 14.95 8.31
N PHE A 167 24.07 14.00 9.00
CA PHE A 167 23.90 12.59 8.69
C PHE A 167 22.48 12.09 9.00
N GLY A 168 21.85 12.57 10.08
CA GLY A 168 20.45 12.31 10.37
C GLY A 168 19.54 12.79 9.24
N CYS A 169 19.76 13.98 8.70
CA CYS A 169 19.03 14.52 7.56
C CYS A 169 19.12 13.57 6.34
N LEU A 170 20.30 13.11 5.98
CA LEU A 170 20.50 12.17 4.87
C LEU A 170 19.76 10.84 5.11
N CYS A 171 19.81 10.30 6.32
CA CYS A 171 19.08 9.09 6.68
C CYS A 171 17.55 9.28 6.54
N PHE A 172 17.00 10.39 7.03
CA PHE A 172 15.56 10.64 6.94
C PHE A 172 15.09 10.97 5.53
N ILE A 173 15.93 11.61 4.71
CA ILE A 173 15.67 11.76 3.27
C ILE A 173 15.59 10.38 2.61
N PHE A 174 16.54 9.50 2.88
CA PHE A 174 16.53 8.13 2.36
C PHE A 174 15.26 7.38 2.76
N LEU A 175 14.83 7.46 4.04
CA LEU A 175 13.60 6.83 4.52
C LEU A 175 12.35 7.44 3.86
N ALA A 176 12.33 8.75 3.61
CA ALA A 176 11.24 9.40 2.88
C ALA A 176 11.09 8.86 1.46
N PHE A 177 12.20 8.74 0.72
CA PHE A 177 12.18 8.16 -0.62
C PHE A 177 11.81 6.68 -0.62
N ARG A 178 12.31 5.90 0.35
CA ARG A 178 12.00 4.48 0.46
C ARG A 178 10.53 4.26 0.77
N SER A 179 9.96 5.00 1.73
CA SER A 179 8.53 4.97 2.05
C SER A 179 7.66 5.36 0.85
N ALA A 180 8.07 6.39 0.09
CA ALA A 180 7.38 6.78 -1.13
C ALA A 180 7.43 5.68 -2.21
N ALA A 181 8.59 5.05 -2.40
CA ALA A 181 8.76 3.96 -3.37
C ALA A 181 7.86 2.75 -3.03
N ILE A 182 7.75 2.39 -1.74
CA ILE A 182 6.85 1.31 -1.31
C ILE A 182 5.39 1.69 -1.57
N ALA A 183 5.00 2.92 -1.28
CA ALA A 183 3.63 3.41 -1.49
C ALA A 183 3.23 3.49 -2.97
N THR A 184 4.17 3.62 -3.90
CA THR A 184 3.92 3.73 -5.35
C THR A 184 4.30 2.47 -6.14
N ALA A 185 4.70 1.39 -5.46
CA ALA A 185 5.05 0.14 -6.13
C ALA A 185 3.81 -0.50 -6.77
N ASP A 186 3.78 -0.64 -8.09
CA ASP A 186 2.64 -1.20 -8.84
C ASP A 186 2.85 -2.68 -9.23
N ASN A 187 3.98 -3.25 -8.79
CA ASN A 187 4.38 -4.61 -9.13
C ASN A 187 3.95 -5.67 -8.10
N ILE A 188 3.12 -5.30 -7.13
CA ILE A 188 2.65 -6.24 -6.11
C ILE A 188 1.18 -6.54 -6.32
N ALA A 189 0.83 -7.84 -6.29
CA ALA A 189 -0.54 -8.31 -6.42
C ALA A 189 -0.90 -9.34 -5.35
N ILE A 190 -2.18 -9.48 -5.09
CA ILE A 190 -2.76 -10.49 -4.20
C ILE A 190 -3.60 -11.46 -5.03
N ILE A 191 -3.46 -12.75 -4.77
CA ILE A 191 -4.32 -13.76 -5.35
C ILE A 191 -5.72 -13.63 -4.74
N THR A 192 -6.71 -13.34 -5.58
CA THR A 192 -8.11 -13.16 -5.19
C THR A 192 -8.98 -14.37 -5.53
N SER A 193 -8.49 -15.26 -6.41
CA SER A 193 -9.15 -16.53 -6.70
C SER A 193 -8.96 -17.52 -5.54
N PRO A 194 -9.97 -18.33 -5.16
CA PRO A 194 -9.90 -19.28 -4.05
C PRO A 194 -8.71 -20.23 -4.13
N SER A 195 -8.39 -20.68 -5.34
CA SER A 195 -7.16 -21.44 -5.65
C SER A 195 -6.78 -21.24 -7.11
N THR A 196 -5.49 -21.21 -7.39
CA THR A 196 -4.96 -21.08 -8.75
C THR A 196 -3.70 -21.90 -8.93
N ILE A 197 -3.58 -22.55 -10.09
CA ILE A 197 -2.38 -23.30 -10.47
C ILE A 197 -1.49 -22.36 -11.27
N LEU A 198 -0.28 -22.13 -10.78
CA LEU A 198 0.74 -21.39 -11.52
C LEU A 198 1.36 -22.32 -12.56
N SER A 199 1.69 -21.77 -13.71
CA SER A 199 2.25 -22.49 -14.84
C SER A 199 3.75 -22.21 -15.02
N THR A 200 4.47 -23.15 -15.62
CA THR A 200 5.86 -22.95 -16.04
C THR A 200 5.99 -22.08 -17.29
N SER A 201 4.88 -21.76 -17.97
CA SER A 201 4.81 -20.95 -19.19
C SER A 201 3.50 -20.15 -19.24
N PRO A 202 3.41 -19.03 -20.03
CA PRO A 202 2.25 -18.15 -20.06
C PRO A 202 1.05 -18.77 -20.82
N ARG A 203 0.55 -19.90 -20.34
CA ARG A 203 -0.60 -20.62 -20.86
C ARG A 203 -1.20 -21.54 -19.80
N VAL A 204 -2.44 -21.95 -20.01
CA VAL A 204 -3.11 -22.92 -19.12
C VAL A 204 -2.34 -24.26 -19.18
N PRO A 205 -1.93 -24.81 -18.02
CA PRO A 205 -1.26 -26.12 -17.96
C PRO A 205 -2.16 -27.21 -18.56
N LYS A 206 -1.61 -28.05 -19.47
CA LYS A 206 -2.32 -29.18 -20.05
C LYS A 206 -2.03 -30.48 -19.32
N ASP A 207 -0.93 -30.53 -18.62
CA ASP A 207 -0.48 -31.67 -17.84
C ASP A 207 0.31 -31.22 -16.60
N ARG A 208 0.56 -32.13 -15.67
CA ARG A 208 1.25 -31.87 -14.41
C ARG A 208 2.70 -31.38 -14.58
N THR A 209 3.33 -31.63 -15.71
CA THR A 209 4.73 -31.18 -15.94
C THR A 209 4.80 -29.68 -16.23
N GLN A 210 3.66 -29.07 -16.59
CA GLN A 210 3.53 -27.66 -16.85
C GLN A 210 3.00 -26.89 -15.63
N GLU A 211 2.56 -27.59 -14.59
CA GLU A 211 2.15 -27.01 -13.31
C GLU A 211 3.40 -26.65 -12.48
N ALA A 212 3.53 -25.41 -12.03
CA ALA A 212 4.63 -25.01 -11.19
C ALA A 212 4.28 -25.19 -9.69
N MET A 213 3.15 -24.65 -9.27
CA MET A 213 2.65 -24.76 -7.90
C MET A 213 1.16 -24.40 -7.83
N LEU A 214 0.51 -24.86 -6.77
CA LEU A 214 -0.84 -24.44 -6.39
C LEU A 214 -0.73 -23.35 -5.32
N LEU A 215 -1.43 -22.24 -5.51
CA LEU A 215 -1.56 -21.16 -4.51
C LEU A 215 -3.03 -20.87 -4.27
N HIS A 216 -3.30 -20.31 -3.08
CA HIS A 216 -4.64 -19.98 -2.62
C HIS A 216 -4.81 -18.45 -2.49
N GLU A 217 -6.06 -18.04 -2.29
CA GLU A 217 -6.39 -16.63 -2.08
C GLU A 217 -5.61 -16.02 -0.91
N GLY A 218 -5.31 -14.74 -1.02
CA GLY A 218 -4.56 -14.00 -0.03
C GLY A 218 -3.04 -14.07 -0.19
N THR A 219 -2.52 -14.99 -1.03
CA THR A 219 -1.08 -15.06 -1.26
C THR A 219 -0.62 -13.84 -2.05
N ARG A 220 0.39 -13.14 -1.50
CA ARG A 220 1.03 -11.98 -2.13
C ARG A 220 2.06 -12.47 -3.14
N VAL A 221 2.10 -11.86 -4.32
CA VAL A 221 3.07 -12.15 -5.38
C VAL A 221 3.64 -10.84 -5.94
N GLU A 222 4.86 -10.90 -6.48
CA GLU A 222 5.49 -9.76 -7.14
C GLU A 222 5.47 -10.00 -8.66
N ILE A 223 4.89 -9.07 -9.42
CA ILE A 223 4.81 -9.11 -10.87
C ILE A 223 6.14 -8.63 -11.44
N LEU A 224 6.80 -9.47 -12.22
CA LEU A 224 8.07 -9.15 -12.87
C LEU A 224 7.86 -8.73 -14.32
N ASP A 225 6.91 -9.38 -15.02
CA ASP A 225 6.63 -9.14 -16.44
C ASP A 225 5.19 -9.53 -16.77
N SER A 226 4.72 -9.12 -17.95
CA SER A 226 3.39 -9.46 -18.46
C SER A 226 3.42 -9.83 -19.94
N VAL A 227 2.70 -10.91 -20.29
CA VAL A 227 2.61 -11.41 -21.66
C VAL A 227 1.15 -11.68 -22.04
N LYS A 228 0.75 -11.22 -23.21
CA LYS A 228 -0.54 -11.59 -23.82
C LYS A 228 -0.36 -12.91 -24.57
N SER A 229 -1.01 -13.96 -24.08
CA SER A 229 -1.02 -15.27 -24.74
C SER A 229 -2.09 -15.29 -25.83
N THR A 230 -1.69 -15.66 -27.06
CA THR A 230 -2.60 -15.87 -28.19
C THR A 230 -2.92 -17.34 -28.39
N THR A 231 -2.36 -18.23 -27.59
CA THR A 231 -2.45 -19.69 -27.75
C THR A 231 -3.75 -20.26 -27.17
N ASP A 232 -4.32 -19.61 -26.18
CA ASP A 232 -5.62 -19.95 -25.63
C ASP A 232 -6.70 -19.19 -26.40
N SER A 233 -7.86 -19.82 -26.63
CA SER A 233 -8.99 -19.30 -27.43
C SER A 233 -9.53 -17.92 -26.97
N ILE A 234 -8.97 -17.40 -25.91
CA ILE A 234 -9.22 -16.08 -25.32
C ILE A 234 -7.86 -15.40 -25.17
N ASN A 235 -7.71 -14.18 -25.72
CA ASN A 235 -6.55 -13.32 -25.46
C ASN A 235 -6.38 -13.15 -23.95
N SER A 236 -5.65 -14.04 -23.30
CA SER A 236 -5.43 -14.02 -21.85
C SER A 236 -4.12 -13.32 -21.53
N LEU A 237 -4.19 -12.40 -20.58
CA LEU A 237 -3.01 -11.73 -20.00
C LEU A 237 -2.44 -12.66 -18.92
N TRP A 238 -1.13 -12.90 -18.99
CA TRP A 238 -0.38 -13.69 -18.02
C TRP A 238 0.69 -12.83 -17.38
N TYR A 239 0.83 -12.96 -16.09
CA TYR A 239 1.91 -12.33 -15.33
C TYR A 239 2.98 -13.34 -14.96
N ASP A 240 4.22 -12.99 -15.18
CA ASP A 240 5.37 -13.67 -14.61
C ASP A 240 5.55 -13.16 -13.19
N VAL A 241 5.37 -14.03 -12.21
CA VAL A 241 5.34 -13.64 -10.81
C VAL A 241 6.41 -14.35 -10.00
N GLN A 242 7.00 -13.60 -9.08
CA GLN A 242 7.86 -14.12 -8.03
C GLN A 242 7.04 -14.31 -6.75
N VAL A 243 6.98 -15.54 -6.26
CA VAL A 243 6.26 -15.91 -5.04
C VAL A 243 7.16 -15.71 -3.82
N ASP A 244 8.42 -16.16 -3.92
CA ASP A 244 9.48 -15.97 -2.92
C ASP A 244 10.86 -15.93 -3.61
N ASN A 245 11.95 -15.91 -2.84
CA ASN A 245 13.31 -15.81 -3.40
C ASN A 245 13.71 -16.99 -4.32
N THR A 246 12.97 -18.10 -4.29
CA THR A 246 13.28 -19.35 -5.01
C THR A 246 12.24 -19.76 -6.04
N HIS A 247 11.00 -19.28 -5.89
CA HIS A 247 9.88 -19.71 -6.72
C HIS A 247 9.39 -18.57 -7.63
N ARG A 248 9.44 -18.84 -8.94
CA ARG A 248 8.96 -17.96 -10.00
C ARG A 248 8.10 -18.79 -10.97
N ALA A 249 6.97 -18.24 -11.39
CA ALA A 249 6.04 -18.94 -12.28
C ALA A 249 5.07 -17.95 -12.95
N TRP A 250 4.26 -18.46 -13.88
CA TRP A 250 3.24 -17.69 -14.60
C TRP A 250 1.87 -17.87 -13.97
N ILE A 251 1.14 -16.77 -13.80
CA ILE A 251 -0.24 -16.74 -13.30
C ILE A 251 -1.14 -15.99 -14.28
N ASN A 252 -2.38 -16.46 -14.42
CA ASN A 252 -3.37 -15.74 -15.20
C ASN A 252 -3.76 -14.43 -14.48
N ALA A 253 -3.77 -13.32 -15.21
CA ALA A 253 -4.10 -12.01 -14.64
C ALA A 253 -5.49 -11.95 -14.00
N ALA A 254 -6.44 -12.77 -14.45
CA ALA A 254 -7.78 -12.84 -13.85
C ALA A 254 -7.80 -13.44 -12.42
N ALA A 255 -6.72 -14.09 -11.98
CA ALA A 255 -6.64 -14.70 -10.66
C ALA A 255 -6.03 -13.79 -9.60
N VAL A 256 -5.52 -12.62 -9.99
CA VAL A 256 -4.82 -11.66 -9.12
C VAL A 256 -5.34 -10.26 -9.31
N GLU A 257 -5.21 -9.44 -8.27
CA GLU A 257 -5.44 -8.00 -8.34
C GLU A 257 -4.25 -7.24 -7.76
N ASN A 258 -3.86 -6.15 -8.42
CA ASN A 258 -2.79 -5.27 -7.94
C ASN A 258 -3.24 -4.51 -6.68
N ILE A 259 -2.26 -4.31 -5.79
CA ILE A 259 -2.46 -3.52 -4.57
C ILE A 259 -2.63 -2.04 -4.93
#